data_29576124832619317ee822cf5aa36363
#
_entry.id   29576124832619317ee822cf5aa36363
#
_cell.length_a   1.000
_cell.length_b   1.000
_cell.length_c   1.000
_cell.angle_alpha   90.00
_cell.angle_beta   90.00
_cell.angle_gamma   90.00
#
_symmetry.space_group_name_H-M   'P 1'
#
loop_
_entity.id
_entity.type
_entity.pdbx_description
1 polymer ?
#
loop_
_entity_poly.entity_id
_entity_poly.type
_entity_poly.pdbx_seq_one_letter_code
_entity_poly.pdbx_strand_id
1 'polypeptide(L)'
;MKKFILILSAVVLMTGCDVMNKIGGAYQLSQSEYRYNSLNNIQLSGMNLGNASGISLSNLAAISTILSGGSAMQSIPFSMTLNMDVTNPNTTAAFLDALDYAIQINEMEFVEGKMDIPIRIEPGETKMVAVPISVDLKSLMNRYSQQRVTSEMSAFLGITPNKTSVSVKLWPKFLVGGTLVKVPAPIPVVFNFGGK
;
A
#
# COMPACT_ATOMS: atom_id res chain seq x y z
N MET A 1 13.88 41.16 30.21
CA MET A 1 12.61 40.39 30.02
C MET A 1 12.02 40.60 28.63
N LYS A 2 11.81 41.80 28.10
CA LYS A 2 11.24 42.03 26.75
C LYS A 2 12.02 41.38 25.60
N LYS A 3 13.37 41.35 25.66
CA LYS A 3 14.20 40.71 24.63
C LYS A 3 14.13 39.17 24.66
N PHE A 4 13.92 38.58 25.83
CA PHE A 4 13.75 37.13 25.99
C PHE A 4 12.40 36.63 25.46
N ILE A 5 11.35 37.42 25.63
CA ILE A 5 10.00 37.12 25.10
C ILE A 5 10.00 37.21 23.56
N LEU A 6 10.73 38.16 22.98
CA LEU A 6 10.86 38.33 21.53
C LEU A 6 11.62 37.17 20.88
N ILE A 7 12.68 36.64 21.51
CA ILE A 7 13.44 35.50 21.02
C ILE A 7 12.61 34.20 21.14
N LEU A 8 11.87 34.02 22.24
CA LEU A 8 10.99 32.86 22.41
C LEU A 8 9.83 32.85 21.40
N SER A 9 9.26 34.03 21.10
CA SER A 9 8.23 34.18 20.08
C SER A 9 8.76 33.88 18.66
N ALA A 10 9.97 34.28 18.32
CA ALA A 10 10.58 34.01 17.02
C ALA A 10 10.90 32.50 16.82
N VAL A 11 11.31 31.80 17.87
CA VAL A 11 11.56 30.34 17.81
C VAL A 11 10.26 29.56 17.60
N VAL A 12 9.15 29.95 18.24
CA VAL A 12 7.84 29.32 18.06
C VAL A 12 7.31 29.53 16.63
N LEU A 13 7.58 30.70 16.03
CA LEU A 13 7.15 30.98 14.65
C LEU A 13 7.92 30.16 13.60
N MET A 14 9.20 29.87 13.83
CA MET A 14 10.00 29.07 12.89
C MET A 14 9.63 27.58 12.90
N THR A 15 9.31 27.01 14.05
CA THR A 15 8.84 25.61 14.14
C THR A 15 7.42 25.43 13.56
N GLY A 16 6.59 26.45 13.57
CA GLY A 16 5.25 26.44 13.01
C GLY A 16 5.22 26.31 11.49
N CYS A 17 6.17 26.93 10.77
CA CYS A 17 6.21 26.87 9.30
C CYS A 17 6.53 25.49 8.77
N ASP A 18 7.42 24.74 9.40
CA ASP A 18 7.76 23.38 8.97
C ASP A 18 6.57 22.41 9.18
N VAL A 19 5.92 22.51 10.32
CA VAL A 19 4.70 21.71 10.62
C VAL A 19 3.57 22.01 9.63
N MET A 20 3.34 23.28 9.33
CA MET A 20 2.30 23.69 8.36
C MET A 20 2.61 23.17 6.94
N ASN A 21 3.87 23.22 6.50
CA ASN A 21 4.27 22.67 5.22
C ASN A 21 4.09 21.13 5.18
N LYS A 22 4.43 20.43 6.27
CA LYS A 22 4.26 18.98 6.39
C LYS A 22 2.78 18.56 6.33
N ILE A 23 1.91 19.27 7.05
CA ILE A 23 0.45 19.07 6.99
C ILE A 23 -0.07 19.37 5.58
N GLY A 24 0.43 20.42 4.93
CA GLY A 24 0.12 20.74 3.54
C GLY A 24 0.43 19.61 2.60
N GLY A 25 1.63 19.01 2.69
CA GLY A 25 2.02 17.83 1.88
C GLY A 25 1.09 16.62 2.05
N ALA A 26 0.65 16.35 3.29
CA ALA A 26 -0.34 15.31 3.58
C ALA A 26 -1.69 15.59 2.93
N TYR A 27 -2.14 16.83 3.01
CA TYR A 27 -3.40 17.27 2.40
C TYR A 27 -3.34 17.09 0.87
N GLN A 28 -2.23 17.49 0.24
CA GLN A 28 -2.04 17.31 -1.20
C GLN A 28 -2.07 15.83 -1.62
N LEU A 29 -1.46 14.93 -0.81
CA LEU A 29 -1.57 13.49 -1.04
C LEU A 29 -3.01 12.99 -0.96
N SER A 30 -3.82 13.52 -0.03
CA SER A 30 -5.24 13.13 0.07
C SER A 30 -6.08 13.61 -1.13
N GLN A 31 -5.63 14.62 -1.86
CA GLN A 31 -6.26 15.16 -3.06
C GLN A 31 -5.64 14.60 -4.35
N SER A 32 -4.59 13.76 -4.24
CA SER A 32 -3.95 13.13 -5.39
C SER A 32 -4.83 12.05 -6.00
N GLU A 33 -4.68 11.82 -7.31
CA GLU A 33 -5.32 10.73 -8.04
C GLU A 33 -4.48 9.48 -7.94
N TYR A 34 -5.11 8.35 -7.58
CA TYR A 34 -4.47 7.05 -7.47
C TYR A 34 -5.01 6.11 -8.52
N ARG A 35 -4.13 5.55 -9.35
CA ARG A 35 -4.49 4.58 -10.38
C ARG A 35 -3.68 3.30 -10.22
N TYR A 36 -4.32 2.16 -10.43
CA TYR A 36 -3.60 0.90 -10.55
C TYR A 36 -2.71 0.92 -11.80
N ASN A 37 -1.45 0.53 -11.63
CA ASN A 37 -0.50 0.37 -12.72
C ASN A 37 -0.27 -1.12 -13.01
N SER A 38 0.34 -1.84 -12.06
CA SER A 38 0.69 -3.26 -12.26
C SER A 38 0.92 -4.01 -10.96
N LEU A 39 0.85 -5.34 -11.02
CA LEU A 39 1.36 -6.25 -10.00
C LEU A 39 2.58 -6.98 -10.56
N ASN A 40 3.71 -6.81 -9.89
CA ASN A 40 4.99 -7.37 -10.30
C ASN A 40 5.62 -8.21 -9.20
N ASN A 41 6.65 -8.98 -9.57
CA ASN A 41 7.44 -9.78 -8.64
C ASN A 41 6.58 -10.73 -7.77
N ILE A 42 5.54 -11.31 -8.37
CA ILE A 42 4.64 -12.22 -7.66
C ILE A 42 5.37 -13.52 -7.36
N GLN A 43 5.44 -13.88 -6.08
CA GLN A 43 6.02 -15.13 -5.61
C GLN A 43 5.06 -15.84 -4.67
N LEU A 44 4.96 -17.16 -4.80
CA LEU A 44 4.16 -18.02 -3.94
C LEU A 44 5.01 -19.24 -3.53
N SER A 45 5.27 -19.40 -2.24
CA SER A 45 6.08 -20.50 -1.69
C SER A 45 7.42 -20.68 -2.40
N GLY A 46 8.10 -19.55 -2.73
CA GLY A 46 9.38 -19.54 -3.45
C GLY A 46 9.28 -19.70 -4.97
N MET A 47 8.10 -19.96 -5.52
CA MET A 47 7.86 -20.02 -6.95
C MET A 47 7.64 -18.60 -7.49
N ASN A 48 8.41 -18.20 -8.49
CA ASN A 48 8.24 -16.94 -9.19
C ASN A 48 7.12 -17.06 -10.24
N LEU A 49 6.07 -16.27 -10.06
CA LEU A 49 4.91 -16.20 -10.96
C LEU A 49 4.99 -15.05 -11.98
N GLY A 50 6.02 -14.21 -11.86
CA GLY A 50 6.21 -13.04 -12.72
C GLY A 50 5.24 -11.90 -12.41
N ASN A 51 4.49 -11.47 -13.43
CA ASN A 51 3.50 -10.39 -13.37
C ASN A 51 2.09 -10.96 -13.49
N ALA A 52 1.08 -10.27 -12.96
CA ALA A 52 -0.31 -10.74 -12.98
C ALA A 52 -0.86 -11.01 -14.40
N SER A 53 -0.39 -10.26 -15.41
CA SER A 53 -0.79 -10.43 -16.81
C SER A 53 -0.12 -11.61 -17.52
N GLY A 54 0.86 -12.28 -16.89
CA GLY A 54 1.70 -13.32 -17.50
C GLY A 54 1.75 -14.64 -16.76
N ILE A 55 0.79 -14.93 -15.87
CA ILE A 55 0.75 -16.21 -15.17
C ILE A 55 0.48 -17.34 -16.17
N SER A 56 1.44 -18.25 -16.33
CA SER A 56 1.35 -19.36 -17.27
C SER A 56 0.37 -20.44 -16.81
N LEU A 57 -0.16 -21.25 -17.74
CA LEU A 57 -1.03 -22.38 -17.40
C LEU A 57 -0.38 -23.39 -16.44
N SER A 58 0.93 -23.63 -16.57
CA SER A 58 1.68 -24.48 -15.64
C SER A 58 1.72 -23.90 -14.23
N ASN A 59 1.87 -22.57 -14.10
CA ASN A 59 1.84 -21.89 -12.82
C ASN A 59 0.43 -21.94 -12.18
N LEU A 60 -0.64 -21.88 -13.00
CA LEU A 60 -2.02 -22.00 -12.48
C LEU A 60 -2.27 -23.33 -11.77
N ALA A 61 -1.79 -24.45 -12.35
CA ALA A 61 -1.91 -25.77 -11.73
C ALA A 61 -1.12 -25.83 -10.40
N ALA A 62 0.10 -25.32 -10.38
CA ALA A 62 0.93 -25.27 -9.18
C ALA A 62 0.32 -24.38 -8.08
N ILE A 63 -0.20 -23.20 -8.43
CA ILE A 63 -0.91 -22.30 -7.51
C ILE A 63 -2.09 -23.04 -6.89
N SER A 64 -2.94 -23.67 -7.72
CA SER A 64 -4.11 -24.41 -7.26
C SER A 64 -3.72 -25.53 -6.29
N THR A 65 -2.64 -26.27 -6.57
CA THR A 65 -2.14 -27.33 -5.68
C THR A 65 -1.65 -26.78 -4.34
N ILE A 66 -0.90 -25.67 -4.33
CA ILE A 66 -0.42 -25.03 -3.11
C ILE A 66 -1.59 -24.52 -2.27
N LEU A 67 -2.54 -23.82 -2.89
CA LEU A 67 -3.67 -23.24 -2.19
C LEU A 67 -4.64 -24.31 -1.65
N SER A 68 -4.88 -25.39 -2.41
CA SER A 68 -5.75 -26.50 -1.96
C SER A 68 -5.06 -27.42 -0.94
N GLY A 69 -3.73 -27.59 -1.03
CA GLY A 69 -2.91 -28.32 -0.05
C GLY A 69 -2.56 -27.55 1.21
N GLY A 70 -2.96 -26.29 1.31
CA GLY A 70 -2.51 -25.35 2.35
C GLY A 70 -2.82 -25.75 3.79
N SER A 71 -3.81 -26.62 4.04
CA SER A 71 -4.10 -27.15 5.38
C SER A 71 -2.95 -28.00 5.95
N ALA A 72 -2.20 -28.71 5.12
CA ALA A 72 -1.07 -29.55 5.51
C ALA A 72 0.25 -28.77 5.63
N MET A 73 0.33 -27.54 5.11
CA MET A 73 1.54 -26.74 5.13
C MET A 73 1.66 -25.95 6.43
N GLN A 74 2.88 -25.75 6.93
CA GLN A 74 3.15 -24.90 8.10
C GLN A 74 3.17 -23.42 7.75
N SER A 75 3.60 -23.05 6.54
CA SER A 75 3.69 -21.67 6.03
C SER A 75 3.50 -21.67 4.52
N ILE A 76 2.84 -20.64 4.01
CA ILE A 76 2.67 -20.39 2.57
C ILE A 76 3.04 -18.93 2.31
N PRO A 77 4.35 -18.62 2.21
CA PRO A 77 4.80 -17.26 1.96
C PRO A 77 4.33 -16.79 0.57
N PHE A 78 3.74 -15.62 0.55
CA PHE A 78 3.32 -14.91 -0.65
C PHE A 78 3.89 -13.50 -0.63
N SER A 79 4.46 -13.07 -1.74
CA SER A 79 4.94 -11.69 -1.90
C SER A 79 4.67 -11.16 -3.29
N MET A 80 4.53 -9.83 -3.39
CA MET A 80 4.38 -9.12 -4.65
C MET A 80 4.71 -7.63 -4.47
N THR A 81 4.77 -6.90 -5.57
CA THR A 81 4.85 -5.44 -5.59
C THR A 81 3.59 -4.89 -6.27
N LEU A 82 2.82 -4.09 -5.55
CA LEU A 82 1.71 -3.31 -6.10
C LEU A 82 2.25 -1.96 -6.56
N ASN A 83 2.22 -1.71 -7.86
CA ASN A 83 2.56 -0.42 -8.43
C ASN A 83 1.29 0.41 -8.62
N MET A 84 1.34 1.64 -8.12
CA MET A 84 0.29 2.65 -8.27
C MET A 84 0.85 3.89 -8.93
N ASP A 85 0.17 4.43 -9.93
CA ASP A 85 0.44 5.77 -10.44
C ASP A 85 -0.29 6.78 -9.56
N VAL A 86 0.48 7.71 -8.99
CA VAL A 86 -0.03 8.78 -8.14
C VAL A 86 0.20 10.10 -8.85
N THR A 87 -0.89 10.76 -9.24
CA THR A 87 -0.85 12.07 -9.91
C THR A 87 -1.19 13.16 -8.91
N ASN A 88 -0.36 14.18 -8.81
CA ASN A 88 -0.60 15.36 -8.00
C ASN A 88 -1.25 16.48 -8.85
N PRO A 89 -2.58 16.66 -8.83
CA PRO A 89 -3.26 17.71 -9.60
C PRO A 89 -3.16 19.10 -8.96
N ASN A 90 -2.55 19.19 -7.79
CA ASN A 90 -2.51 20.40 -7.00
C ASN A 90 -1.39 21.35 -7.47
N THR A 91 -1.43 22.61 -6.98
CA THR A 91 -0.44 23.65 -7.29
C THR A 91 0.80 23.59 -6.40
N THR A 92 0.82 22.73 -5.38
CA THR A 92 1.93 22.53 -4.46
C THR A 92 2.33 21.08 -4.40
N ALA A 93 3.59 20.79 -4.05
CA ALA A 93 4.09 19.41 -4.01
C ALA A 93 3.38 18.59 -2.94
N ALA A 94 3.02 17.36 -3.30
CA ALA A 94 2.59 16.32 -2.39
C ALA A 94 3.80 15.52 -1.92
N PHE A 95 3.91 15.22 -0.61
CA PHE A 95 5.04 14.43 -0.11
C PHE A 95 4.71 13.69 1.19
N LEU A 96 5.53 12.70 1.50
CA LEU A 96 5.58 11.98 2.78
C LEU A 96 7.02 11.53 3.05
N ASP A 97 7.37 11.32 4.32
CA ASP A 97 8.67 10.80 4.72
C ASP A 97 8.64 9.27 4.90
N ALA A 98 7.50 8.72 5.29
CA ALA A 98 7.24 7.27 5.40
C ALA A 98 5.75 6.99 5.24
N LEU A 99 5.37 5.73 5.06
CA LEU A 99 4.00 5.30 4.82
C LEU A 99 3.70 4.01 5.60
N ASP A 100 2.63 4.01 6.38
CA ASP A 100 1.98 2.77 6.79
C ASP A 100 0.83 2.49 5.82
N TYR A 101 0.59 1.21 5.52
CA TYR A 101 -0.51 0.80 4.65
C TYR A 101 -1.20 -0.44 5.17
N ALA A 102 -2.48 -0.58 4.82
CA ALA A 102 -3.24 -1.81 4.99
C ALA A 102 -3.96 -2.13 3.68
N ILE A 103 -3.96 -3.40 3.29
CA ILE A 103 -4.60 -3.88 2.07
C ILE A 103 -5.68 -4.89 2.45
N GLN A 104 -6.85 -4.74 1.84
CA GLN A 104 -7.97 -5.65 1.94
C GLN A 104 -8.33 -6.16 0.54
N ILE A 105 -8.65 -7.45 0.45
CA ILE A 105 -9.15 -8.09 -0.77
C ILE A 105 -10.58 -8.58 -0.48
N ASN A 106 -11.58 -8.01 -1.14
CA ASN A 106 -13.00 -8.30 -0.90
C ASN A 106 -13.34 -8.32 0.60
N GLU A 107 -12.98 -7.25 1.32
CA GLU A 107 -13.17 -7.08 2.78
C GLU A 107 -12.33 -8.04 3.67
N MET A 108 -11.56 -8.96 3.10
CA MET A 108 -10.59 -9.76 3.84
C MET A 108 -9.34 -8.91 4.11
N GLU A 109 -9.00 -8.70 5.37
CA GLU A 109 -7.74 -8.06 5.75
C GLU A 109 -6.57 -8.92 5.28
N PHE A 110 -5.87 -8.45 4.26
CA PHE A 110 -4.84 -9.21 3.58
C PHE A 110 -3.47 -9.00 4.21
N VAL A 111 -3.05 -7.75 4.34
CA VAL A 111 -1.75 -7.39 4.90
C VAL A 111 -1.76 -5.97 5.46
N GLU A 112 -0.97 -5.77 6.50
CA GLU A 112 -0.52 -4.45 6.95
C GLU A 112 0.99 -4.37 6.76
N GLY A 113 1.46 -3.20 6.37
CA GLY A 113 2.89 -2.98 6.14
C GLY A 113 3.29 -1.53 6.31
N LYS A 114 4.58 -1.30 6.12
CA LYS A 114 5.17 0.04 6.18
C LYS A 114 6.26 0.18 5.13
N MET A 115 6.46 1.39 4.70
CA MET A 115 7.47 1.78 3.73
C MET A 115 8.19 3.03 4.27
N ASP A 116 9.46 2.90 4.57
CA ASP A 116 10.29 3.97 5.13
C ASP A 116 11.12 4.63 3.99
N ILE A 117 10.42 4.99 2.91
CA ILE A 117 11.00 5.65 1.73
C ILE A 117 10.25 6.95 1.52
N PRO A 118 10.94 8.11 1.49
CA PRO A 118 10.31 9.38 1.23
C PRO A 118 9.79 9.45 -0.21
N ILE A 119 8.58 9.99 -0.36
CA ILE A 119 7.96 10.22 -1.67
C ILE A 119 7.67 11.71 -1.79
N ARG A 120 8.00 12.28 -2.95
CA ARG A 120 7.66 13.64 -3.34
C ARG A 120 7.16 13.63 -4.77
N ILE A 121 6.06 14.31 -5.02
CA ILE A 121 5.37 14.40 -6.31
C ILE A 121 5.10 15.88 -6.56
N GLU A 122 5.74 16.44 -7.59
CA GLU A 122 5.61 17.86 -7.91
C GLU A 122 4.22 18.18 -8.50
N PRO A 123 3.83 19.46 -8.55
CA PRO A 123 2.58 19.87 -9.18
C PRO A 123 2.45 19.35 -10.61
N GLY A 124 1.34 18.66 -10.92
CA GLY A 124 1.07 18.07 -12.23
C GLY A 124 1.86 16.78 -12.53
N GLU A 125 2.78 16.36 -11.67
CA GLU A 125 3.56 15.14 -11.85
C GLU A 125 2.70 13.90 -11.59
N THR A 126 2.96 12.84 -12.38
CA THR A 126 2.55 11.47 -12.09
C THR A 126 3.77 10.64 -11.73
N LYS A 127 3.77 10.03 -10.56
CA LYS A 127 4.86 9.20 -10.05
C LYS A 127 4.38 7.80 -9.73
N MET A 128 5.12 6.79 -10.20
CA MET A 128 4.86 5.41 -9.82
C MET A 128 5.36 5.15 -8.41
N VAL A 129 4.47 4.68 -7.55
CA VAL A 129 4.73 4.28 -6.17
C VAL A 129 4.63 2.77 -6.05
N ALA A 130 5.73 2.12 -5.72
CA ALA A 130 5.82 0.67 -5.57
C ALA A 130 5.62 0.28 -4.11
N VAL A 131 4.52 -0.40 -3.79
CA VAL A 131 4.19 -0.87 -2.44
C VAL A 131 4.57 -2.35 -2.33
N PRO A 132 5.60 -2.71 -1.52
CA PRO A 132 5.96 -4.09 -1.30
C PRO A 132 4.92 -4.79 -0.43
N ILE A 133 4.53 -5.99 -0.80
CA ILE A 133 3.54 -6.80 -0.09
C ILE A 133 4.18 -8.14 0.25
N SER A 134 4.08 -8.55 1.52
CA SER A 134 4.53 -9.86 1.97
C SER A 134 3.59 -10.37 3.06
N VAL A 135 3.06 -11.58 2.89
CA VAL A 135 2.11 -12.18 3.82
C VAL A 135 2.28 -13.70 3.82
N ASP A 136 1.99 -14.34 4.93
CA ASP A 136 1.84 -15.79 5.01
C ASP A 136 0.36 -16.17 4.84
N LEU A 137 0.02 -16.77 3.69
CA LEU A 137 -1.35 -17.18 3.40
C LEU A 137 -1.86 -18.23 4.38
N LYS A 138 -0.98 -19.02 5.01
CA LYS A 138 -1.38 -19.96 6.07
C LYS A 138 -1.97 -19.23 7.27
N SER A 139 -1.36 -18.12 7.66
CA SER A 139 -1.90 -17.27 8.74
C SER A 139 -3.28 -16.71 8.40
N LEU A 140 -3.50 -16.32 7.13
CA LEU A 140 -4.82 -15.91 6.66
C LEU A 140 -5.82 -17.06 6.65
N MET A 141 -5.43 -18.26 6.22
CA MET A 141 -6.28 -19.46 6.24
C MET A 141 -6.73 -19.83 7.66
N ASN A 142 -5.88 -19.61 8.65
CA ASN A 142 -6.22 -19.82 10.06
C ASN A 142 -7.23 -18.78 10.57
N ARG A 143 -7.20 -17.54 10.02
CA ARG A 143 -8.10 -16.45 10.40
C ARG A 143 -9.44 -16.50 9.66
N TYR A 144 -9.43 -16.80 8.36
CA TYR A 144 -10.59 -16.66 7.48
C TYR A 144 -11.13 -17.98 6.91
N SER A 145 -10.50 -19.09 7.07
CA SER A 145 -10.63 -20.39 6.41
C SER A 145 -9.83 -20.54 5.11
N GLN A 146 -9.41 -21.77 4.85
CA GLN A 146 -8.68 -22.11 3.61
C GLN A 146 -9.51 -21.81 2.37
N GLN A 147 -10.78 -22.21 2.37
CA GLN A 147 -11.66 -22.03 1.21
C GLN A 147 -11.79 -20.55 0.83
N ARG A 148 -11.99 -19.66 1.80
CA ARG A 148 -12.09 -18.21 1.54
C ARG A 148 -10.78 -17.66 0.98
N VAL A 149 -9.65 -17.93 1.61
CA VAL A 149 -8.34 -17.45 1.13
C VAL A 149 -8.04 -17.97 -0.26
N THR A 150 -8.30 -19.27 -0.54
CA THR A 150 -8.09 -19.85 -1.87
C THR A 150 -8.98 -19.16 -2.93
N SER A 151 -10.26 -18.94 -2.62
CA SER A 151 -11.18 -18.28 -3.55
C SER A 151 -10.76 -16.84 -3.86
N GLU A 152 -10.44 -16.05 -2.81
CA GLU A 152 -10.03 -14.65 -2.98
C GLU A 152 -8.70 -14.52 -3.71
N MET A 153 -7.72 -15.36 -3.40
CA MET A 153 -6.44 -15.37 -4.09
C MET A 153 -6.56 -15.80 -5.56
N SER A 154 -7.42 -16.80 -5.86
CA SER A 154 -7.66 -17.23 -7.23
C SER A 154 -8.31 -16.13 -8.08
N ALA A 155 -9.27 -15.40 -7.50
CA ALA A 155 -9.89 -14.25 -8.16
C ALA A 155 -8.90 -13.10 -8.34
N PHE A 156 -8.13 -12.77 -7.30
CA PHE A 156 -7.14 -11.70 -7.34
C PHE A 156 -6.03 -11.97 -8.36
N LEU A 157 -5.54 -13.19 -8.47
CA LEU A 157 -4.54 -13.61 -9.47
C LEU A 157 -5.12 -13.82 -10.88
N GLY A 158 -6.42 -13.60 -11.08
CA GLY A 158 -7.09 -13.75 -12.37
C GLY A 158 -7.26 -15.22 -12.83
N ILE A 159 -7.17 -16.17 -11.91
CA ILE A 159 -7.37 -17.61 -12.18
C ILE A 159 -8.87 -17.90 -12.39
N THR A 160 -9.73 -17.18 -11.68
CA THR A 160 -11.17 -17.24 -11.83
C THR A 160 -11.72 -15.91 -12.39
N PRO A 161 -12.85 -15.91 -13.13
CA PRO A 161 -13.39 -14.69 -13.74
C PRO A 161 -14.09 -13.75 -12.74
N ASN A 162 -14.02 -14.04 -11.45
CA ASN A 162 -14.69 -13.26 -10.41
C ASN A 162 -14.07 -11.87 -10.28
N LYS A 163 -14.93 -10.88 -10.04
CA LYS A 163 -14.48 -9.53 -9.70
C LYS A 163 -13.84 -9.52 -8.32
N THR A 164 -12.73 -8.82 -8.20
CA THR A 164 -12.01 -8.62 -6.95
C THR A 164 -11.85 -7.14 -6.69
N SER A 165 -12.29 -6.68 -5.53
CA SER A 165 -12.05 -5.32 -5.05
C SER A 165 -10.85 -5.33 -4.10
N VAL A 166 -9.86 -4.49 -4.39
CA VAL A 166 -8.69 -4.29 -3.54
C VAL A 166 -8.76 -2.90 -2.95
N SER A 167 -8.93 -2.82 -1.64
CA SER A 167 -8.91 -1.57 -0.88
C SER A 167 -7.55 -1.40 -0.22
N VAL A 168 -6.89 -0.28 -0.51
CA VAL A 168 -5.61 0.12 0.09
C VAL A 168 -5.86 1.34 0.96
N LYS A 169 -5.53 1.24 2.24
CA LYS A 169 -5.57 2.35 3.19
C LYS A 169 -4.14 2.83 3.40
N LEU A 170 -3.89 4.10 3.16
CA LEU A 170 -2.57 4.71 3.24
C LEU A 170 -2.53 5.72 4.38
N TRP A 171 -1.59 5.57 5.31
CA TRP A 171 -1.32 6.54 6.39
C TRP A 171 0.04 7.18 6.17
N PRO A 172 0.13 8.33 5.52
CA PRO A 172 1.36 9.09 5.40
C PRO A 172 1.95 9.43 6.77
N LYS A 173 3.27 9.44 6.85
CA LYS A 173 4.04 9.89 8.01
C LYS A 173 4.98 11.02 7.61
N PHE A 174 5.19 11.94 8.53
CA PHE A 174 6.04 13.12 8.35
C PHE A 174 7.04 13.22 9.48
N LEU A 175 8.26 13.60 9.16
CA LEU A 175 9.29 13.88 10.13
C LEU A 175 9.08 15.29 10.70
N VAL A 176 8.68 15.40 11.98
CA VAL A 176 8.46 16.64 12.69
C VAL A 176 9.36 16.65 13.92
N GLY A 177 10.29 17.59 13.99
CA GLY A 177 11.21 17.68 15.12
C GLY A 177 12.03 16.39 15.36
N GLY A 178 12.36 15.64 14.31
CA GLY A 178 13.10 14.37 14.42
C GLY A 178 12.23 13.15 14.71
N THR A 179 10.90 13.30 14.85
CA THR A 179 9.95 12.22 15.13
C THR A 179 9.01 12.00 13.94
N LEU A 180 8.79 10.74 13.54
CA LEU A 180 7.80 10.40 12.54
C LEU A 180 6.39 10.48 13.14
N VAL A 181 5.59 11.40 12.64
CA VAL A 181 4.18 11.62 13.03
C VAL A 181 3.27 11.05 11.93
N LYS A 182 2.39 10.14 12.31
CA LYS A 182 1.40 9.50 11.44
C LYS A 182 0.13 10.36 11.34
N VAL A 183 -0.44 10.51 10.14
CA VAL A 183 -1.76 11.14 10.00
C VAL A 183 -2.84 10.28 10.67
N PRO A 184 -3.85 10.90 11.32
CA PRO A 184 -4.85 10.16 12.08
C PRO A 184 -5.83 9.37 11.21
N ALA A 185 -6.11 9.84 9.98
CA ALA A 185 -7.04 9.20 9.05
C ALA A 185 -6.30 8.68 7.80
N PRO A 186 -6.63 7.47 7.31
CA PRO A 186 -6.04 6.95 6.08
C PRO A 186 -6.61 7.64 4.84
N ILE A 187 -5.81 7.65 3.78
CA ILE A 187 -6.26 7.92 2.41
C ILE A 187 -6.78 6.59 1.86
N PRO A 188 -8.08 6.46 1.56
CA PRO A 188 -8.63 5.24 0.98
C PRO A 188 -8.43 5.23 -0.53
N VAL A 189 -7.92 4.12 -1.05
CA VAL A 189 -7.75 3.88 -2.50
C VAL A 189 -8.38 2.53 -2.82
N VAL A 190 -9.22 2.46 -3.85
CA VAL A 190 -9.90 1.22 -4.24
C VAL A 190 -9.61 0.91 -5.71
N PHE A 191 -9.20 -0.31 -5.97
CA PHE A 191 -9.01 -0.86 -7.30
C PHE A 191 -9.92 -2.06 -7.53
N ASN A 192 -10.42 -2.21 -8.74
CA ASN A 192 -11.22 -3.37 -9.14
C ASN A 192 -10.45 -4.18 -10.18
N PHE A 193 -10.33 -5.47 -9.96
CA PHE A 193 -9.68 -6.44 -10.82
C PHE A 193 -10.69 -7.47 -11.33
N GLY A 194 -10.44 -8.02 -12.52
CA GLY A 194 -11.27 -9.08 -13.10
C GLY A 194 -12.64 -8.60 -13.58
N GLY A 195 -13.53 -9.57 -13.89
CA GLY A 195 -14.87 -9.28 -14.38
C GLY A 195 -14.87 -8.87 -15.86
N LYS A 196 -14.45 -9.79 -16.74
CA LYS A 196 -14.76 -9.71 -18.18
C LYS A 196 -16.16 -10.25 -18.43
#